data_ffbfdeae06f82f2d58e1bcecc9afd515
#
_entry.id   ffbfdeae06f82f2d58e1bcecc9afd515
#
_cell.length_a   1.000
_cell.length_b   1.000
_cell.length_c   1.000
_cell.angle_alpha   90.00
_cell.angle_beta   90.00
_cell.angle_gamma   90.00
#
_symmetry.space_group_name_H-M   'P 1'
#
loop_
_entity.id
_entity.type
_entity.pdbx_description
1 polymer ?
#
loop_
_entity_poly.entity_id
_entity_poly.type
_entity_poly.pdbx_seq_one_letter_code
_entity_poly.pdbx_strand_id
1 'polypeptide(L)'
;MTPDFFRDLEIRRTRAIVERDVKEIERLHAVEYQLVTPSGRTYDLARYLELITVEPFYAAWEHGPIDVRVSAGMAVVRYQAKITLFSGRIVECWHTDTYELRGSSWLAVWSQATELPKAPAAA
;
A
#
# COMPACT_ATOMS: atom_id res chain seq x y z
N MET A 1 9.47 3.41 17.80
CA MET A 1 8.08 3.57 17.34
C MET A 1 7.28 2.33 17.65
N THR A 2 6.03 2.49 17.99
CA THR A 2 5.15 1.39 18.32
C THR A 2 4.52 0.77 17.07
N PRO A 3 4.07 -0.49 17.12
CA PRO A 3 3.29 -1.07 16.03
C PRO A 3 2.08 -0.21 15.62
N ASP A 4 1.38 0.40 16.56
CA ASP A 4 0.21 1.23 16.24
C ASP A 4 0.57 2.46 15.41
N PHE A 5 1.77 3.03 15.61
CA PHE A 5 2.25 4.11 14.77
C PHE A 5 2.25 3.70 13.29
N PHE A 6 2.73 2.49 12.99
CA PHE A 6 2.81 2.00 11.61
C PHE A 6 1.45 1.57 11.06
N ARG A 7 0.55 1.08 11.91
CA ARG A 7 -0.84 0.83 11.50
C ARG A 7 -1.51 2.12 11.04
N ASP A 8 -1.37 3.17 11.84
CA ASP A 8 -1.92 4.48 11.50
C ASP A 8 -1.27 5.06 10.25
N LEU A 9 0.05 4.89 10.12
CA LEU A 9 0.80 5.36 8.96
C LEU A 9 0.33 4.67 7.68
N GLU A 10 0.10 3.36 7.72
CA GLU A 10 -0.39 2.59 6.56
C GLU A 10 -1.80 3.03 6.16
N ILE A 11 -2.69 3.21 7.13
CA ILE A 11 -4.05 3.68 6.87
C ILE A 11 -4.01 5.08 6.24
N ARG A 12 -3.16 5.95 6.75
CA ARG A 12 -2.97 7.30 6.21
C ARG A 12 -2.41 7.26 4.79
N ARG A 13 -1.44 6.39 4.52
CA ARG A 13 -0.82 6.25 3.21
C ARG A 13 -1.84 5.78 2.16
N THR A 14 -2.61 4.75 2.46
CA THR A 14 -3.61 4.23 1.53
C THR A 14 -4.78 5.20 1.33
N ARG A 15 -5.14 5.96 2.37
CA ARG A 15 -6.14 7.02 2.24
C ARG A 15 -5.68 8.09 1.24
N ALA A 16 -4.43 8.52 1.36
CA ALA A 16 -3.85 9.48 0.42
C ALA A 16 -3.89 8.97 -1.02
N ILE A 17 -3.61 7.68 -1.20
CA ILE A 17 -3.65 7.02 -2.52
C ILE A 17 -5.07 7.01 -3.08
N VAL A 18 -6.05 6.60 -2.28
CA VAL A 18 -7.45 6.57 -2.71
C VAL A 18 -7.96 7.99 -3.06
N GLU A 19 -7.63 8.95 -2.22
CA GLU A 19 -8.04 10.35 -2.40
C GLU A 19 -7.21 11.09 -3.45
N ARG A 20 -6.14 10.48 -3.94
CA ARG A 20 -5.22 11.08 -4.91
C ARG A 20 -4.60 12.39 -4.40
N ASP A 21 -4.24 12.38 -3.14
CA ASP A 21 -3.55 13.51 -2.50
C ASP A 21 -2.06 13.42 -2.81
N VAL A 22 -1.65 14.00 -3.93
CA VAL A 22 -0.30 13.87 -4.47
C VAL A 22 0.76 14.33 -3.48
N LYS A 23 0.55 15.46 -2.82
CA LYS A 23 1.54 15.99 -1.86
C LYS A 23 1.73 15.05 -0.68
N GLU A 24 0.64 14.48 -0.18
CA GLU A 24 0.69 13.51 0.92
C GLU A 24 1.36 12.23 0.47
N ILE A 25 1.04 11.74 -0.73
CA ILE A 25 1.68 10.55 -1.31
C ILE A 25 3.19 10.76 -1.41
N GLU A 26 3.63 11.88 -1.96
CA GLU A 26 5.04 12.19 -2.09
C GLU A 26 5.74 12.29 -0.73
N ARG A 27 5.05 12.81 0.29
CA ARG A 27 5.59 12.93 1.64
C ARG A 27 5.77 11.58 2.32
N LEU A 28 4.93 10.61 1.99
CA LEU A 28 4.90 9.29 2.65
C LEU A 28 5.71 8.23 1.91
N HIS A 29 6.22 8.52 0.73
CA HIS A 29 6.96 7.56 -0.10
C HIS A 29 8.38 8.05 -0.36
N ALA A 30 9.32 7.11 -0.36
CA ALA A 30 10.67 7.39 -0.81
C ALA A 30 10.67 7.69 -2.32
N VAL A 31 11.65 8.49 -2.76
CA VAL A 31 11.79 8.84 -4.18
C VAL A 31 12.01 7.60 -5.06
N GLU A 32 12.66 6.57 -4.52
CA GLU A 32 12.91 5.30 -5.21
C GLU A 32 11.86 4.22 -4.90
N TYR A 33 10.71 4.60 -4.36
CA TYR A 33 9.63 3.68 -4.04
C TYR A 33 9.26 2.80 -5.24
N GLN A 34 8.99 1.54 -4.97
CA GLN A 34 8.48 0.59 -5.96
C GLN A 34 7.28 -0.17 -5.43
N LEU A 35 6.32 -0.36 -6.31
CA LEU A 35 5.15 -1.21 -6.07
C LEU A 35 5.21 -2.41 -7.00
N VAL A 36 5.00 -3.61 -6.44
CA VAL A 36 4.72 -4.82 -7.22
C VAL A 36 3.23 -5.12 -7.09
N THR A 37 2.53 -5.13 -8.22
CA THR A 37 1.07 -5.34 -8.24
C THR A 37 0.72 -6.83 -8.12
N PRO A 38 -0.55 -7.16 -7.83
CA PRO A 38 -0.98 -8.56 -7.77
C PRO A 38 -0.69 -9.36 -9.04
N SER A 39 -0.63 -8.70 -10.20
CA SER A 39 -0.29 -9.35 -11.47
C SER A 39 1.21 -9.44 -11.73
N GLY A 40 2.04 -8.94 -10.81
CA GLY A 40 3.49 -8.96 -10.92
C GLY A 40 4.09 -7.81 -11.70
N ARG A 41 3.32 -6.79 -12.04
CA ARG A 41 3.83 -5.58 -12.67
C ARG A 41 4.51 -4.70 -11.64
N THR A 42 5.56 -3.99 -12.05
CA THR A 42 6.26 -3.06 -11.19
C THR A 42 5.98 -1.62 -11.61
N TYR A 43 5.81 -0.76 -10.61
CA TYR A 43 5.66 0.69 -10.82
C TYR A 43 6.62 1.41 -9.91
N ASP A 44 7.36 2.38 -10.44
CA ASP A 44 8.02 3.37 -9.60
C ASP A 44 7.00 4.42 -9.13
N LEU A 45 7.42 5.34 -8.28
CA LEU A 45 6.50 6.32 -7.71
C LEU A 45 5.87 7.20 -8.80
N ALA A 46 6.69 7.66 -9.76
CA ALA A 46 6.20 8.55 -10.81
C ALA A 46 5.12 7.86 -11.67
N ARG A 47 5.36 6.61 -12.05
CA ARG A 47 4.39 5.82 -12.83
C ARG A 47 3.14 5.50 -12.03
N TYR A 48 3.29 5.21 -10.76
CA TYR A 48 2.14 4.94 -9.90
C TYR A 48 1.27 6.18 -9.74
N LEU A 49 1.89 7.33 -9.52
CA LEU A 49 1.17 8.61 -9.45
C LEU A 49 0.43 8.89 -10.76
N GLU A 50 1.07 8.66 -11.90
CA GLU A 50 0.42 8.82 -13.20
C GLU A 50 -0.81 7.92 -13.31
N LEU A 51 -0.68 6.65 -12.95
CA LEU A 51 -1.79 5.69 -13.00
C LEU A 51 -3.00 6.14 -12.19
N ILE A 52 -2.77 6.62 -10.97
CA ILE A 52 -3.87 6.93 -10.05
C ILE A 52 -4.41 8.35 -10.20
N THR A 53 -3.68 9.27 -10.86
CA THR A 53 -4.07 10.67 -10.97
C THR A 53 -4.69 11.06 -12.30
N VAL A 54 -4.39 10.33 -13.40
CA VAL A 54 -5.00 10.60 -14.71
C VAL A 54 -6.51 10.39 -14.63
N GLU A 55 -6.94 9.31 -13.99
CA GLU A 55 -8.35 9.03 -13.71
C GLU A 55 -8.47 8.47 -12.31
N PRO A 56 -9.63 8.59 -11.65
CA PRO A 56 -9.85 7.89 -10.38
C PRO A 56 -9.63 6.40 -10.56
N PHE A 57 -8.73 5.81 -9.78
CA PHE A 57 -8.37 4.40 -9.91
C PHE A 57 -8.95 3.55 -8.78
N TYR A 58 -8.83 4.04 -7.54
CA TYR A 58 -9.35 3.35 -6.36
C TYR A 58 -10.61 4.03 -5.85
N ALA A 59 -11.62 3.25 -5.49
CA ALA A 59 -12.82 3.73 -4.82
C ALA A 59 -12.74 3.54 -3.31
N ALA A 60 -12.15 2.41 -2.86
CA ALA A 60 -12.04 2.10 -1.43
C ALA A 60 -10.87 1.16 -1.18
N TRP A 61 -10.34 1.22 0.04
CA TRP A 61 -9.24 0.37 0.50
C TRP A 61 -9.54 -0.02 1.94
N GLU A 62 -9.90 -1.27 2.15
CA GLU A 62 -10.24 -1.80 3.46
C GLU A 62 -9.10 -2.67 3.97
N HIS A 63 -8.72 -2.47 5.23
CA HIS A 63 -7.62 -3.18 5.86
C HIS A 63 -8.17 -4.26 6.79
N GLY A 64 -7.71 -5.48 6.63
CA GLY A 64 -7.82 -6.49 7.68
C GLY A 64 -6.85 -6.16 8.83
N PRO A 65 -6.72 -7.04 9.82
CA PRO A 65 -5.76 -6.83 10.90
C PRO A 65 -4.35 -6.63 10.34
N ILE A 66 -3.68 -5.57 10.77
CA ILE A 66 -2.35 -5.20 10.29
C ILE A 66 -1.29 -5.74 11.24
N ASP A 67 -0.48 -6.67 10.76
CA ASP A 67 0.68 -7.17 11.48
C ASP A 67 1.87 -6.25 11.22
N VAL A 68 2.63 -5.97 12.26
CA VAL A 68 3.74 -5.01 12.19
C VAL A 68 4.99 -5.64 12.79
N ARG A 69 6.12 -5.47 12.10
CA ARG A 69 7.43 -5.78 12.64
C ARG A 69 8.30 -4.53 12.57
N VAL A 70 8.92 -4.18 13.68
CA VAL A 70 9.69 -2.95 13.82
C VAL A 70 11.09 -3.27 14.28
N SER A 71 12.07 -2.64 13.65
CA SER A 71 13.46 -2.57 14.12
C SER A 71 13.92 -1.11 14.11
N ALA A 72 15.20 -0.86 14.43
CA ALA A 72 15.68 0.50 14.67
C ALA A 72 15.47 1.47 13.51
N GLY A 73 15.59 1.01 12.27
CA GLY A 73 15.49 1.87 11.09
C GLY A 73 14.52 1.37 10.03
N MET A 74 13.82 0.28 10.31
CA MET A 74 12.90 -0.35 9.36
C MET A 74 11.66 -0.88 10.05
N ALA A 75 10.56 -0.88 9.32
CA ALA A 75 9.34 -1.53 9.74
C ALA A 75 8.68 -2.20 8.55
N VAL A 76 7.98 -3.29 8.81
CA VAL A 76 7.20 -4.01 7.81
C VAL A 76 5.78 -4.12 8.32
N VAL A 77 4.82 -3.79 7.48
CA VAL A 77 3.40 -4.02 7.74
C VAL A 77 2.88 -5.04 6.75
N ARG A 78 1.99 -5.92 7.20
CA ARG A 78 1.37 -6.90 6.33
C ARG A 78 -0.06 -7.16 6.77
N TYR A 79 -0.96 -7.19 5.81
CA TYR A 79 -2.39 -7.40 6.07
C TYR A 79 -3.08 -7.90 4.81
N GLN A 80 -4.28 -8.40 4.98
CA GLN A 80 -5.16 -8.68 3.85
C GLN A 80 -5.94 -7.39 3.56
N ALA A 81 -5.88 -6.95 2.30
CA ALA A 81 -6.59 -5.78 1.84
C ALA A 81 -7.74 -6.18 0.94
N LYS A 82 -8.86 -5.49 1.08
CA LYS A 82 -9.96 -5.54 0.12
C LYS A 82 -10.00 -4.19 -0.58
N ILE A 83 -9.62 -4.19 -1.84
CA ILE A 83 -9.48 -2.97 -2.63
C ILE A 83 -10.59 -2.95 -3.67
N THR A 84 -11.41 -1.91 -3.64
CA THR A 84 -12.42 -1.69 -4.65
C THR A 84 -11.88 -0.68 -5.64
N LEU A 85 -11.78 -1.07 -6.91
CA LEU A 85 -11.38 -0.18 -7.98
C LEU A 85 -12.56 0.71 -8.39
N PHE A 86 -12.26 1.84 -9.01
CA PHE A 86 -13.30 2.75 -9.47
C PHE A 86 -14.21 2.12 -10.53
N SER A 87 -13.70 1.11 -11.25
CA SER A 87 -14.48 0.30 -12.19
C SER A 87 -15.53 -0.60 -11.50
N GLY A 88 -15.45 -0.76 -10.20
CA GLY A 88 -16.28 -1.68 -9.42
C GLY A 88 -15.63 -3.04 -9.18
N ARG A 89 -14.51 -3.33 -9.84
CA ARG A 89 -13.77 -4.58 -9.61
C ARG A 89 -13.21 -4.59 -8.18
N ILE A 90 -13.34 -5.73 -7.51
CA ILE A 90 -12.82 -5.94 -6.17
C ILE A 90 -11.59 -6.85 -6.25
N VAL A 91 -10.49 -6.41 -5.62
CA VAL A 91 -9.26 -7.18 -5.51
C VAL A 91 -9.02 -7.48 -4.04
N GLU A 92 -8.95 -8.74 -3.69
CA GLU A 92 -8.56 -9.17 -2.34
C GLU A 92 -7.14 -9.72 -2.42
N CYS A 93 -6.24 -9.17 -1.61
CA CYS A 93 -4.82 -9.48 -1.71
C CYS A 93 -4.14 -9.44 -0.35
N TRP A 94 -3.03 -10.16 -0.26
CA TRP A 94 -2.02 -9.87 0.75
C TRP A 94 -1.29 -8.61 0.34
N HIS A 95 -1.08 -7.72 1.28
CA HIS A 95 -0.37 -6.47 1.06
C HIS A 95 0.75 -6.34 2.10
N THR A 96 1.97 -6.15 1.62
CA THR A 96 3.14 -5.99 2.47
C THR A 96 3.87 -4.72 2.07
N ASP A 97 4.12 -3.86 3.04
CA ASP A 97 4.85 -2.61 2.84
C ASP A 97 6.04 -2.55 3.76
N THR A 98 7.15 -2.04 3.23
CA THR A 98 8.36 -1.79 3.98
C THR A 98 8.56 -0.29 4.15
N TYR A 99 8.80 0.13 5.38
CA TYR A 99 9.11 1.52 5.72
C TYR A 99 10.55 1.63 6.20
N GLU A 100 11.20 2.72 5.84
CA GLU A 100 12.54 3.06 6.34
C GLU A 100 12.52 4.43 7.00
N LEU A 101 13.27 4.54 8.08
CA LEU A 101 13.50 5.82 8.73
C LEU A 101 14.59 6.58 7.98
N ARG A 102 14.24 7.76 7.48
CA ARG A 102 15.19 8.65 6.79
C ARG A 102 15.14 10.02 7.44
N GLY A 103 16.21 10.35 8.15
CA GLY A 103 16.18 11.52 9.01
C GLY A 103 15.13 11.33 10.10
N SER A 104 14.14 12.20 10.16
CA SER A 104 13.02 12.13 11.11
C SER A 104 11.74 11.56 10.50
N SER A 105 11.80 11.11 9.25
CA SER A 105 10.60 10.66 8.52
C SER A 105 10.65 9.17 8.23
N TRP A 106 9.51 8.50 8.42
CA TRP A 106 9.32 7.12 8.00
C TRP A 106 8.67 7.13 6.62
N LEU A 107 9.36 6.54 5.63
CA LEU A 107 8.92 6.54 4.23
C LEU A 107 8.71 5.12 3.74
N ALA A 108 7.63 4.91 2.99
CA ALA A 108 7.41 3.64 2.31
C ALA A 108 8.43 3.50 1.18
N VAL A 109 9.12 2.36 1.13
CA VAL A 109 10.15 2.08 0.11
C VAL A 109 9.72 0.97 -0.83
N TRP A 110 9.02 -0.04 -0.36
CA TRP A 110 8.50 -1.13 -1.17
C TRP A 110 7.08 -1.46 -0.75
N SER A 111 6.24 -1.72 -1.73
CA SER A 111 4.94 -2.36 -1.54
C SER A 111 4.84 -3.56 -2.45
N GLN A 112 4.25 -4.63 -1.95
CA GLN A 112 3.97 -5.81 -2.77
C GLN A 112 2.61 -6.36 -2.43
N ALA A 113 1.81 -6.60 -3.46
CA ALA A 113 0.50 -7.19 -3.32
C ALA A 113 0.47 -8.54 -4.04
N THR A 114 -0.20 -9.51 -3.42
CA THR A 114 -0.41 -10.83 -4.00
C THR A 114 -1.88 -11.18 -3.85
N GLU A 115 -2.55 -11.43 -4.97
CA GLU A 115 -3.97 -11.76 -4.94
C GLU A 115 -4.22 -13.03 -4.11
N LEU A 116 -5.26 -13.00 -3.28
CA LEU A 116 -5.64 -14.17 -2.50
C LEU A 116 -6.12 -15.26 -3.44
N PRO A 117 -5.84 -16.53 -3.13
CA PRO A 117 -6.41 -17.65 -3.88
C PRO A 117 -7.92 -17.55 -3.86
N LYS A 118 -8.54 -17.80 -5.00
CA LYS A 118 -9.99 -17.96 -5.05
C LYS A 118 -10.37 -19.18 -4.22
N ALA A 119 -11.50 -19.10 -3.53
CA ALA A 119 -12.01 -20.26 -2.82
C ALA A 119 -12.03 -21.46 -3.79
N PRO A 120 -11.50 -22.64 -3.38
CA PRO A 120 -11.58 -23.80 -4.25
C PRO A 120 -13.06 -24.05 -4.58
N ALA A 121 -13.30 -24.42 -5.84
CA ALA A 121 -14.63 -24.89 -6.21
C ALA A 121 -15.01 -25.98 -5.22
N ALA A 122 -16.25 -25.97 -4.75
CA ALA A 122 -16.71 -26.93 -3.77
C ALA A 122 -16.37 -28.35 -4.26
N ALA A 123 -15.47 -28.98 -3.52
CA ALA A 123 -15.08 -30.33 -3.83
C ALA A 123 -16.13 -31.29 -3.33
#